data_89435525ea261daca2a3b7a35736ad49
#
_entry.id   89435525ea261daca2a3b7a35736ad49
#
_cell.length_a   1.000
_cell.length_b   1.000
_cell.length_c   1.000
_cell.angle_alpha   90.00
_cell.angle_beta   90.00
_cell.angle_gamma   90.00
#
_symmetry.space_group_name_H-M   'P 1'
#
loop_
_entity.id
_entity.type
_entity.pdbx_description
1 polymer ?
#
loop_
_entity_poly.entity_id
_entity_poly.type
_entity_poly.pdbx_seq_one_letter_code
_entity_poly.pdbx_strand_id
1 'polypeptide(L)'
;MKKLNRPRKLSFIEHRKAIQRLSRADDEAEVKRLLSSLWHQGGFEMNLERYNSGSKLWRVVDLPDQGRVVQDFSYPPKTEFCGIGRCNKAGQQVLYTSPNLGTCLSEMKGMAVGTQIRAGVWEAKSDFWCLNVSKHRNPVSKSGKLYSALQDLYDDIGDHHYLRTSVITDWFLGELSEDVSLNSELDGIQALRYPSTLRTTESDNFSNVVFHKNFVDSGGIKLSQWYHLEVSEAGETSCVVETKSLGFQSREGVSDDGNLVWSEGPRSSGAIIPPGATVKFTKNGENWIPDQPLETFS
;
A
#
# COMPACT_ATOMS: atom_id res chain seq x y z
N MET A 1 32.98 21.26 -23.82
CA MET A 1 32.57 20.03 -23.10
C MET A 1 32.85 20.25 -21.61
N LYS A 2 31.79 20.52 -20.81
CA LYS A 2 31.89 20.55 -19.34
C LYS A 2 32.03 19.11 -18.87
N LYS A 3 33.18 18.75 -18.24
CA LYS A 3 33.30 17.47 -17.54
C LYS A 3 32.29 17.47 -16.41
N LEU A 4 31.23 16.67 -16.56
CA LEU A 4 30.37 16.32 -15.45
C LEU A 4 31.26 15.64 -14.40
N ASN A 5 31.47 16.31 -13.27
CA ASN A 5 32.14 15.70 -12.13
C ASN A 5 31.28 14.53 -11.66
N ARG A 6 31.68 13.31 -12.00
CA ARG A 6 31.07 12.11 -11.41
C ARG A 6 31.23 12.22 -9.90
N PRO A 7 30.15 12.12 -9.11
CA PRO A 7 30.27 12.20 -7.67
C PRO A 7 31.25 11.13 -7.17
N ARG A 8 32.06 11.49 -6.19
CA ARG A 8 33.05 10.60 -5.57
C ARG A 8 32.32 9.42 -4.92
N LYS A 9 32.69 8.19 -5.28
CA LYS A 9 32.15 6.98 -4.62
C LYS A 9 32.46 7.03 -3.12
N LEU A 10 31.43 6.93 -2.27
CA LEU A 10 31.61 6.84 -0.83
C LEU A 10 32.41 5.59 -0.46
N SER A 11 33.33 5.75 0.49
CA SER A 11 33.95 4.62 1.16
C SER A 11 32.90 3.82 1.95
N PHE A 12 33.22 2.60 2.35
CA PHE A 12 32.33 1.78 3.18
C PHE A 12 31.92 2.49 4.49
N ILE A 13 32.86 3.21 5.12
CA ILE A 13 32.62 3.93 6.37
C ILE A 13 31.66 5.11 6.14
N GLU A 14 31.89 5.89 5.07
CA GLU A 14 31.04 7.04 4.72
C GLU A 14 29.61 6.58 4.39
N HIS A 15 29.48 5.47 3.64
CA HIS A 15 28.20 4.88 3.31
C HIS A 15 27.41 4.43 4.58
N ARG A 16 28.10 3.74 5.51
CA ARG A 16 27.48 3.35 6.80
C ARG A 16 27.07 4.57 7.62
N LYS A 17 27.90 5.60 7.68
CA LYS A 17 27.56 6.87 8.37
C LYS A 17 26.35 7.56 7.73
N ALA A 18 26.26 7.56 6.39
CA ALA A 18 25.12 8.15 5.69
C ALA A 18 23.81 7.41 5.99
N ILE A 19 23.83 6.07 6.04
CA ILE A 19 22.68 5.25 6.45
C ILE A 19 22.27 5.56 7.90
N GLN A 20 23.24 5.61 8.83
CA GLN A 20 22.95 5.96 10.23
C GLN A 20 22.39 7.38 10.39
N ARG A 21 22.80 8.32 9.55
CA ARG A 21 22.24 9.67 9.53
C ARG A 21 20.82 9.66 8.95
N LEU A 22 20.57 8.91 7.89
CA LEU A 22 19.24 8.77 7.31
C LEU A 22 18.25 8.25 8.34
N SER A 23 18.61 7.23 9.14
CA SER A 23 17.75 6.68 10.19
C SER A 23 17.49 7.63 11.36
N ARG A 24 18.20 8.76 11.45
CA ARG A 24 18.07 9.76 12.53
C ARG A 24 17.66 11.14 12.04
N ALA A 25 17.59 11.33 10.71
CA ALA A 25 17.20 12.61 10.14
C ALA A 25 15.78 12.98 10.56
N ASP A 26 15.57 14.20 10.99
CA ASP A 26 14.30 14.76 11.45
C ASP A 26 13.85 15.95 10.58
N ASP A 27 14.56 16.18 9.50
CA ASP A 27 14.30 17.21 8.49
C ASP A 27 14.17 16.61 7.09
N GLU A 28 13.14 17.00 6.35
CA GLU A 28 12.85 16.53 4.99
C GLU A 28 14.00 16.79 4.02
N ALA A 29 14.60 17.98 4.07
CA ALA A 29 15.69 18.35 3.17
C ALA A 29 16.93 17.48 3.43
N GLU A 30 17.22 17.16 4.68
CA GLU A 30 18.31 16.25 5.03
C GLU A 30 18.03 14.83 4.53
N VAL A 31 16.82 14.30 4.70
CA VAL A 31 16.42 12.99 4.18
C VAL A 31 16.62 12.93 2.66
N LYS A 32 16.09 13.89 1.92
CA LYS A 32 16.25 13.98 0.45
C LYS A 32 17.70 14.04 0.03
N ARG A 33 18.49 14.88 0.69
CA ARG A 33 19.93 15.04 0.40
C ARG A 33 20.71 13.75 0.62
N LEU A 34 20.41 13.03 1.71
CA LEU A 34 21.06 11.75 2.03
C LEU A 34 20.66 10.66 1.03
N LEU A 35 19.37 10.55 0.68
CA LEU A 35 18.87 9.62 -0.34
C LEU A 35 19.54 9.86 -1.70
N SER A 36 19.53 11.11 -2.16
CA SER A 36 20.16 11.49 -3.43
C SER A 36 21.67 11.17 -3.42
N SER A 37 22.38 11.49 -2.33
CA SER A 37 23.79 11.16 -2.19
C SER A 37 24.05 9.65 -2.24
N LEU A 38 23.26 8.85 -1.54
CA LEU A 38 23.38 7.40 -1.52
C LEU A 38 23.04 6.79 -2.90
N TRP A 39 22.04 7.31 -3.58
CA TRP A 39 21.65 6.91 -4.93
C TRP A 39 22.77 7.11 -5.94
N HIS A 40 23.30 8.31 -6.03
CA HIS A 40 24.35 8.64 -7.01
C HIS A 40 25.70 7.92 -6.78
N GLN A 41 25.93 7.40 -5.59
CA GLN A 41 27.23 6.89 -5.20
C GLN A 41 27.36 5.38 -5.14
N GLY A 42 26.34 4.64 -5.30
CA GLY A 42 26.48 3.19 -5.17
C GLY A 42 25.34 2.35 -5.71
N GLY A 43 24.28 3.00 -6.17
CA GLY A 43 23.06 2.30 -6.56
C GLY A 43 22.37 1.64 -5.37
N PHE A 44 21.08 1.54 -5.48
CA PHE A 44 20.26 0.73 -4.59
C PHE A 44 20.11 -0.67 -5.21
N GLU A 45 20.32 -1.72 -4.46
CA GLU A 45 19.68 -2.98 -4.79
C GLU A 45 18.20 -2.83 -4.43
N MET A 46 17.34 -2.71 -5.41
CA MET A 46 15.90 -2.65 -5.22
C MET A 46 15.30 -4.03 -5.41
N ASN A 47 14.35 -4.40 -4.56
CA ASN A 47 13.49 -5.54 -4.82
C ASN A 47 12.25 -5.04 -5.57
N LEU A 48 12.27 -5.14 -6.88
CA LEU A 48 11.14 -4.77 -7.71
C LEU A 48 10.24 -5.98 -7.94
N GLU A 49 8.96 -5.82 -7.68
CA GLU A 49 7.92 -6.78 -8.00
C GLU A 49 7.08 -6.24 -9.15
N ARG A 50 6.80 -7.09 -10.13
CA ARG A 50 5.89 -6.76 -11.22
C ARG A 50 4.49 -7.21 -10.84
N TYR A 51 3.55 -6.30 -10.87
CA TYR A 51 2.13 -6.58 -10.83
C TYR A 51 1.60 -6.55 -12.26
N ASN A 52 0.93 -7.62 -12.66
CA ASN A 52 0.35 -7.72 -14.00
C ASN A 52 -1.01 -7.01 -14.04
N SER A 53 -1.43 -6.59 -15.21
CA SER A 53 -2.80 -6.18 -15.46
C SER A 53 -3.78 -7.24 -14.96
N GLY A 54 -4.84 -6.84 -14.29
CA GLY A 54 -5.78 -7.72 -13.60
C GLY A 54 -5.41 -8.06 -12.14
N SER A 55 -4.18 -7.71 -11.67
CA SER A 55 -3.84 -7.86 -10.24
C SER A 55 -4.79 -7.08 -9.36
N LYS A 56 -5.26 -7.71 -8.28
CA LYS A 56 -6.27 -7.15 -7.38
C LYS A 56 -5.68 -6.84 -6.01
N LEU A 57 -6.08 -5.69 -5.47
CA LEU A 57 -5.65 -5.19 -4.17
C LEU A 57 -6.87 -4.71 -3.38
N TRP A 58 -6.88 -4.98 -2.09
CA TRP A 58 -7.96 -4.64 -1.19
C TRP A 58 -7.71 -3.32 -0.48
N ARG A 59 -8.78 -2.58 -0.25
CA ARG A 59 -8.81 -1.44 0.65
C ARG A 59 -10.07 -1.52 1.50
N VAL A 60 -9.92 -1.40 2.81
CA VAL A 60 -11.04 -1.22 3.73
C VAL A 60 -11.11 0.26 4.11
N VAL A 61 -12.32 0.77 4.20
CA VAL A 61 -12.60 2.15 4.56
C VAL A 61 -13.61 2.21 5.69
N ASP A 62 -13.42 3.15 6.60
CA ASP A 62 -14.36 3.45 7.67
C ASP A 62 -15.35 4.51 7.16
N LEU A 63 -16.53 4.07 6.76
CA LEU A 63 -17.60 4.93 6.27
C LEU A 63 -18.84 4.73 7.13
N PRO A 64 -19.57 5.80 7.47
CA PRO A 64 -20.76 5.73 8.33
C PRO A 64 -21.95 5.01 7.64
N ASP A 65 -21.95 5.00 6.32
CA ASP A 65 -22.99 4.36 5.50
C ASP A 65 -22.36 3.56 4.34
N GLN A 66 -23.17 3.06 3.41
CA GLN A 66 -22.67 2.49 2.16
C GLN A 66 -21.99 3.57 1.33
N GLY A 67 -20.77 3.29 0.86
CA GLY A 67 -20.07 4.18 -0.07
C GLY A 67 -20.95 4.46 -1.31
N ARG A 68 -20.99 5.72 -1.75
CA ARG A 68 -21.86 6.17 -2.83
C ARG A 68 -21.13 6.37 -4.13
N VAL A 69 -19.88 6.77 -4.05
CA VAL A 69 -19.05 7.08 -5.22
C VAL A 69 -17.70 6.39 -5.13
N VAL A 70 -17.01 6.26 -6.27
CA VAL A 70 -15.65 5.67 -6.33
C VAL A 70 -14.69 6.35 -5.36
N GLN A 71 -14.83 7.68 -5.18
CA GLN A 71 -13.96 8.46 -4.30
C GLN A 71 -14.03 8.00 -2.83
N ASP A 72 -15.17 7.49 -2.37
CA ASP A 72 -15.34 7.00 -1.00
C ASP A 72 -14.40 5.81 -0.69
N PHE A 73 -14.03 5.04 -1.71
CA PHE A 73 -13.08 3.93 -1.63
C PHE A 73 -11.65 4.31 -2.02
N SER A 74 -11.40 5.56 -2.40
CA SER A 74 -10.12 6.04 -2.90
C SER A 74 -9.30 6.72 -1.79
N TYR A 75 -8.28 7.48 -2.16
CA TYR A 75 -7.53 8.33 -1.25
C TYR A 75 -8.43 9.47 -0.73
N PRO A 76 -8.19 9.98 0.50
CA PRO A 76 -9.01 11.02 1.09
C PRO A 76 -9.03 12.29 0.23
N PRO A 77 -10.14 13.03 0.15
CA PRO A 77 -10.20 14.30 -0.58
C PRO A 77 -9.29 15.34 0.09
N LYS A 78 -8.83 16.36 -0.68
CA LYS A 78 -7.95 17.43 -0.16
C LYS A 78 -8.58 18.25 0.98
N THR A 79 -9.90 18.29 1.05
CA THR A 79 -10.65 18.99 2.09
C THR A 79 -10.57 18.31 3.45
N GLU A 80 -10.23 17.02 3.47
CA GLU A 80 -9.97 16.29 4.68
C GLU A 80 -8.51 16.47 5.11
N PHE A 81 -8.29 16.74 6.40
CA PHE A 81 -6.95 16.82 6.94
C PHE A 81 -6.29 15.43 6.92
N CYS A 82 -5.41 15.24 5.97
CA CYS A 82 -4.54 14.08 5.97
C CYS A 82 -3.32 14.37 6.83
N GLY A 83 -3.25 13.79 8.00
CA GLY A 83 -2.07 13.80 8.84
C GLY A 83 -0.87 13.16 8.13
N ILE A 84 0.31 13.28 8.73
CA ILE A 84 1.46 12.52 8.28
C ILE A 84 1.23 11.02 8.56
N GLY A 85 1.45 10.19 7.57
CA GLY A 85 1.38 8.74 7.69
C GLY A 85 2.70 8.10 7.30
N ARG A 86 2.77 6.77 7.36
CA ARG A 86 3.98 6.02 7.03
C ARG A 86 4.48 6.29 5.60
N CYS A 87 3.56 6.48 4.66
CA CYS A 87 3.89 6.66 3.24
C CYS A 87 3.33 7.96 2.64
N ASN A 88 2.87 8.89 3.45
CA ASN A 88 2.39 10.19 2.99
C ASN A 88 2.82 11.32 3.93
N LYS A 89 3.20 12.45 3.35
CA LYS A 89 3.36 13.71 4.08
C LYS A 89 2.00 14.28 4.47
N ALA A 90 2.00 15.22 5.41
CA ALA A 90 0.78 15.94 5.76
C ALA A 90 0.18 16.62 4.51
N GLY A 91 -1.10 16.42 4.28
CA GLY A 91 -1.82 16.92 3.11
C GLY A 91 -1.57 16.20 1.79
N GLN A 92 -0.69 15.19 1.75
CA GLN A 92 -0.45 14.38 0.55
C GLN A 92 -1.49 13.28 0.42
N GLN A 93 -2.02 13.13 -0.80
CA GLN A 93 -3.03 12.11 -1.12
C GLN A 93 -2.37 10.87 -1.70
N VAL A 94 -2.54 9.73 -1.03
CA VAL A 94 -2.07 8.42 -1.46
C VAL A 94 -3.15 7.37 -1.26
N LEU A 95 -3.20 6.38 -2.13
CA LEU A 95 -4.10 5.24 -2.00
C LEU A 95 -3.37 4.10 -1.28
N TYR A 96 -3.81 3.78 -0.07
CA TYR A 96 -3.35 2.61 0.68
C TYR A 96 -4.21 1.40 0.34
N THR A 97 -3.57 0.30 0.02
CA THR A 97 -4.19 -1.00 -0.30
C THR A 97 -3.38 -2.14 0.30
N SER A 98 -3.91 -3.35 0.24
CA SER A 98 -3.19 -4.59 0.58
C SER A 98 -3.50 -5.69 -0.42
N PRO A 99 -2.57 -6.59 -0.72
CA PRO A 99 -2.87 -7.80 -1.49
C PRO A 99 -3.87 -8.74 -0.76
N ASN A 100 -4.07 -8.54 0.55
CA ASN A 100 -4.85 -9.43 1.39
C ASN A 100 -5.91 -8.67 2.21
N LEU A 101 -7.17 -9.07 2.08
CA LEU A 101 -8.27 -8.50 2.89
C LEU A 101 -8.02 -8.67 4.39
N GLY A 102 -7.46 -9.82 4.82
CA GLY A 102 -7.14 -10.06 6.22
C GLY A 102 -6.18 -9.03 6.82
N THR A 103 -5.20 -8.56 6.03
CA THR A 103 -4.32 -7.46 6.45
C THR A 103 -5.09 -6.17 6.66
N CYS A 104 -6.01 -5.83 5.73
CA CYS A 104 -6.86 -4.65 5.89
C CYS A 104 -7.75 -4.74 7.13
N LEU A 105 -8.33 -5.91 7.38
CA LEU A 105 -9.18 -6.15 8.56
C LEU A 105 -8.37 -6.06 9.87
N SER A 106 -7.13 -6.55 9.86
CA SER A 106 -6.25 -6.50 11.03
C SER A 106 -5.92 -5.05 11.45
N GLU A 107 -5.88 -4.13 10.50
CA GLU A 107 -5.63 -2.72 10.76
C GLU A 107 -6.87 -1.95 11.23
N MET A 108 -8.05 -2.57 11.19
CA MET A 108 -9.27 -1.98 11.73
C MET A 108 -9.27 -2.04 13.26
N LYS A 109 -9.78 -0.99 13.88
CA LYS A 109 -9.96 -0.93 15.33
C LYS A 109 -11.27 -1.65 15.72
N GLY A 110 -11.12 -2.87 16.20
CA GLY A 110 -12.23 -3.66 16.76
C GLY A 110 -13.02 -4.43 15.68
N MET A 111 -13.17 -5.72 15.91
CA MET A 111 -13.93 -6.66 15.08
C MET A 111 -15.01 -7.30 15.98
N ALA A 112 -16.01 -6.51 16.36
CA ALA A 112 -17.15 -6.99 17.13
C ALA A 112 -18.27 -7.45 16.20
N VAL A 113 -19.15 -8.34 16.67
CA VAL A 113 -20.37 -8.72 15.95
C VAL A 113 -21.20 -7.48 15.61
N GLY A 114 -21.67 -7.39 14.39
CA GLY A 114 -22.40 -6.24 13.86
C GLY A 114 -21.49 -5.13 13.30
N THR A 115 -20.15 -5.26 13.41
CA THR A 115 -19.24 -4.30 12.78
C THR A 115 -19.45 -4.28 11.27
N GLN A 116 -19.77 -3.11 10.73
CA GLN A 116 -19.96 -2.88 9.30
C GLN A 116 -18.62 -2.54 8.64
N ILE A 117 -18.32 -3.21 7.54
CA ILE A 117 -17.06 -3.08 6.82
C ILE A 117 -17.34 -2.67 5.38
N ARG A 118 -16.67 -1.65 4.90
CA ARG A 118 -16.71 -1.23 3.50
C ARG A 118 -15.37 -1.57 2.87
N ALA A 119 -15.38 -2.45 1.88
CA ALA A 119 -14.16 -2.88 1.21
C ALA A 119 -14.25 -2.62 -0.29
N GLY A 120 -13.17 -2.09 -0.86
CA GLY A 120 -12.99 -1.91 -2.29
C GLY A 120 -11.90 -2.83 -2.81
N VAL A 121 -12.10 -3.41 -3.99
CA VAL A 121 -11.08 -4.13 -4.76
C VAL A 121 -10.61 -3.22 -5.88
N TRP A 122 -9.35 -2.90 -5.85
CA TRP A 122 -8.66 -2.10 -6.85
C TRP A 122 -7.90 -3.03 -7.80
N GLU A 123 -8.17 -2.91 -9.09
CA GLU A 123 -7.61 -3.76 -10.14
C GLU A 123 -6.65 -2.97 -11.01
N ALA A 124 -5.45 -3.52 -11.19
CA ALA A 124 -4.46 -2.98 -12.12
C ALA A 124 -4.98 -3.01 -13.57
N LYS A 125 -4.96 -1.89 -14.26
CA LYS A 125 -5.40 -1.79 -15.66
C LYS A 125 -4.24 -1.90 -16.64
N SER A 126 -3.02 -1.78 -16.13
CA SER A 126 -1.77 -2.05 -16.86
C SER A 126 -0.78 -2.72 -15.91
N ASP A 127 0.24 -3.34 -16.46
CA ASP A 127 1.37 -3.82 -15.67
C ASP A 127 2.06 -2.63 -14.99
N PHE A 128 2.53 -2.84 -13.76
CA PHE A 128 3.29 -1.84 -13.05
C PHE A 128 4.39 -2.46 -12.17
N TRP A 129 5.40 -1.65 -11.87
CA TRP A 129 6.46 -2.03 -10.95
C TRP A 129 6.20 -1.48 -9.55
N CYS A 130 6.41 -2.34 -8.57
CA CYS A 130 6.29 -2.05 -7.16
C CYS A 130 7.64 -2.23 -6.47
N LEU A 131 8.13 -1.21 -5.78
CA LEU A 131 9.28 -1.34 -4.89
C LEU A 131 8.85 -2.07 -3.61
N ASN A 132 9.38 -3.27 -3.38
CA ASN A 132 9.04 -4.06 -2.21
C ASN A 132 10.09 -3.92 -1.10
N VAL A 133 9.81 -3.11 -0.09
CA VAL A 133 10.62 -2.95 1.13
C VAL A 133 10.19 -3.88 2.27
N SER A 134 9.20 -4.77 2.05
CA SER A 134 8.72 -5.72 3.05
C SER A 134 9.56 -7.00 3.17
N LYS A 135 10.39 -7.32 2.18
CA LYS A 135 11.22 -8.53 2.16
C LYS A 135 12.57 -8.30 2.79
N HIS A 136 12.87 -9.03 3.85
CA HIS A 136 14.24 -9.08 4.39
C HIS A 136 15.16 -9.81 3.41
N ARG A 137 16.24 -9.15 3.03
CA ARG A 137 17.39 -9.77 2.38
C ARG A 137 18.59 -9.69 3.32
N ASN A 138 19.32 -10.78 3.44
CA ASN A 138 20.63 -10.72 4.10
C ASN A 138 21.58 -9.83 3.28
N PRO A 139 22.00 -8.69 3.82
CA PRO A 139 22.78 -7.72 3.06
C PRO A 139 24.22 -8.23 2.90
N VAL A 140 24.53 -8.81 1.74
CA VAL A 140 25.89 -9.23 1.39
C VAL A 140 26.67 -8.06 0.78
N SER A 141 26.01 -7.13 0.10
CA SER A 141 26.60 -5.98 -0.59
C SER A 141 26.40 -4.67 0.18
N LYS A 142 27.11 -3.60 -0.22
CA LYS A 142 26.89 -2.24 0.32
C LYS A 142 25.48 -1.73 0.02
N SER A 143 25.00 -1.98 -1.19
CA SER A 143 23.66 -1.63 -1.64
C SER A 143 22.59 -2.40 -0.88
N GLY A 144 22.83 -3.69 -0.57
CA GLY A 144 21.94 -4.49 0.26
C GLY A 144 21.82 -3.97 1.69
N LYS A 145 22.87 -3.36 2.25
CA LYS A 145 22.79 -2.74 3.60
C LYS A 145 21.91 -1.50 3.63
N LEU A 146 21.92 -0.69 2.58
CA LEU A 146 21.01 0.44 2.48
C LEU A 146 19.55 -0.05 2.36
N TYR A 147 19.33 -1.05 1.51
CA TYR A 147 18.00 -1.65 1.37
C TYR A 147 17.50 -2.23 2.69
N SER A 148 18.34 -2.95 3.45
CA SER A 148 18.00 -3.44 4.79
C SER A 148 17.65 -2.31 5.75
N ALA A 149 18.39 -1.19 5.72
CA ALA A 149 18.10 -0.03 6.56
C ALA A 149 16.77 0.65 6.19
N LEU A 150 16.38 0.64 4.92
CA LEU A 150 15.05 1.09 4.50
C LEU A 150 13.97 0.15 5.04
N GLN A 151 14.18 -1.17 4.95
CA GLN A 151 13.25 -2.15 5.54
C GLN A 151 13.07 -1.91 7.04
N ASP A 152 14.17 -1.74 7.78
CA ASP A 152 14.13 -1.47 9.22
C ASP A 152 13.31 -0.20 9.55
N LEU A 153 13.44 0.86 8.73
CA LEU A 153 12.65 2.09 8.90
C LEU A 153 11.15 1.88 8.67
N TYR A 154 10.77 1.02 7.71
CA TYR A 154 9.36 0.71 7.46
C TYR A 154 8.80 -0.34 8.42
N ASP A 155 9.64 -1.17 9.03
CA ASP A 155 9.25 -2.14 10.05
C ASP A 155 9.02 -1.49 11.43
N ASP A 156 9.64 -0.34 11.69
CA ASP A 156 9.45 0.36 12.97
C ASP A 156 8.05 0.97 13.07
N ILE A 157 7.37 0.63 14.17
CA ILE A 157 5.96 0.99 14.42
C ILE A 157 5.80 2.43 14.92
N GLY A 158 6.88 3.10 15.28
CA GLY A 158 6.85 4.42 15.89
C GLY A 158 6.53 5.55 14.92
N ASP A 159 5.58 6.43 15.26
CA ASP A 159 5.20 7.62 14.47
C ASP A 159 6.40 8.57 14.21
N HIS A 160 7.44 8.49 15.04
CA HIS A 160 8.66 9.29 14.89
C HIS A 160 9.45 8.95 13.62
N HIS A 161 9.17 7.83 12.95
CA HIS A 161 9.74 7.49 11.66
C HIS A 161 8.92 7.97 10.47
N TYR A 162 7.67 8.42 10.66
CA TYR A 162 6.76 8.78 9.57
C TYR A 162 7.28 9.91 8.69
N LEU A 163 8.00 10.87 9.26
CA LEU A 163 8.66 11.91 8.44
C LEU A 163 9.61 11.26 7.41
N ARG A 164 10.47 10.34 7.86
CA ARG A 164 11.48 9.72 7.00
C ARG A 164 10.84 8.82 5.96
N THR A 165 9.97 7.92 6.38
CA THR A 165 9.34 6.95 5.49
C THR A 165 8.41 7.61 4.48
N SER A 166 7.69 8.68 4.87
CA SER A 166 6.88 9.46 3.92
C SER A 166 7.72 10.19 2.88
N VAL A 167 8.85 10.79 3.28
CA VAL A 167 9.77 11.45 2.36
C VAL A 167 10.45 10.43 1.43
N ILE A 168 10.83 9.25 1.95
CA ILE A 168 11.39 8.15 1.17
C ILE A 168 10.37 7.64 0.15
N THR A 169 9.11 7.43 0.57
CA THR A 169 8.03 7.03 -0.34
C THR A 169 7.82 8.03 -1.45
N ASP A 170 7.71 9.31 -1.09
CA ASP A 170 7.56 10.42 -2.04
C ASP A 170 8.73 10.49 -3.03
N TRP A 171 9.95 10.26 -2.55
CA TRP A 171 11.14 10.20 -3.39
C TRP A 171 11.10 9.05 -4.41
N PHE A 172 10.61 7.87 -4.04
CA PHE A 172 10.50 6.73 -4.95
C PHE A 172 9.28 6.81 -5.89
N LEU A 173 8.15 7.34 -5.43
CA LEU A 173 6.90 7.37 -6.19
C LEU A 173 6.73 8.63 -7.06
N GLY A 174 7.67 9.59 -6.99
CA GLY A 174 7.81 10.50 -8.09
C GLY A 174 7.28 11.91 -7.99
N GLU A 175 7.26 12.57 -6.83
CA GLU A 175 7.25 14.04 -6.87
C GLU A 175 8.65 14.65 -7.17
N LEU A 176 9.68 13.84 -7.27
CA LEU A 176 11.03 14.26 -7.68
C LEU A 176 11.18 14.48 -9.18
N SER A 177 10.09 14.73 -9.87
CA SER A 177 10.05 14.97 -11.32
C SER A 177 10.83 16.20 -11.80
N GLU A 178 11.41 16.99 -10.93
CA GLU A 178 12.18 18.17 -11.33
C GLU A 178 13.68 17.89 -11.59
N ASP A 179 14.20 16.77 -11.13
CA ASP A 179 15.59 16.40 -11.40
C ASP A 179 15.65 15.32 -12.51
N VAL A 180 15.63 15.80 -13.75
CA VAL A 180 15.56 15.01 -15.00
C VAL A 180 16.62 13.88 -15.10
N SER A 181 17.68 13.92 -14.31
CA SER A 181 18.73 12.91 -14.33
C SER A 181 18.40 11.66 -13.51
N LEU A 182 17.43 11.73 -12.60
CA LEU A 182 17.01 10.62 -11.73
C LEU A 182 15.80 9.87 -12.27
N ASN A 183 15.00 10.53 -13.12
CA ASN A 183 13.69 10.07 -13.54
C ASN A 183 13.72 8.84 -14.45
N SER A 184 14.71 8.69 -15.32
CA SER A 184 14.69 7.60 -16.31
C SER A 184 14.78 6.19 -15.73
N GLU A 185 15.34 6.03 -14.52
CA GLU A 185 15.43 4.72 -13.85
C GLU A 185 14.28 4.46 -12.88
N LEU A 186 13.61 5.53 -12.37
CA LEU A 186 12.51 5.45 -11.41
C LEU A 186 11.12 5.63 -12.04
N ASP A 187 11.03 6.12 -13.27
CA ASP A 187 9.77 6.31 -14.01
C ASP A 187 8.92 5.04 -14.13
N GLY A 188 9.55 3.89 -13.87
CA GLY A 188 8.89 2.59 -13.86
C GLY A 188 8.26 2.19 -12.50
N ILE A 189 8.47 2.91 -11.41
CA ILE A 189 7.99 2.52 -10.08
C ILE A 189 6.72 3.30 -9.76
N GLN A 190 5.57 2.62 -9.74
CA GLN A 190 4.26 3.21 -9.51
C GLN A 190 3.74 2.97 -8.10
N ALA A 191 4.31 2.00 -7.39
CA ALA A 191 3.87 1.60 -6.06
C ALA A 191 5.03 1.26 -5.14
N LEU A 192 4.77 1.33 -3.82
CA LEU A 192 5.68 0.87 -2.79
C LEU A 192 4.95 -0.12 -1.89
N ARG A 193 5.52 -1.33 -1.72
CA ARG A 193 5.04 -2.35 -0.81
C ARG A 193 5.89 -2.37 0.45
N TYR A 194 5.24 -2.31 1.60
CA TYR A 194 5.89 -2.26 2.91
C TYR A 194 5.15 -3.17 3.91
N PRO A 195 5.82 -3.61 5.00
CA PRO A 195 5.22 -4.51 5.96
C PRO A 195 4.08 -3.84 6.72
N SER A 196 3.01 -4.58 7.00
CA SER A 196 2.02 -4.16 7.99
C SER A 196 2.65 -4.13 9.37
N THR A 197 2.28 -3.15 10.20
CA THR A 197 2.75 -3.05 11.60
C THR A 197 2.30 -4.21 12.46
N LEU A 198 1.26 -4.90 12.03
CA LEU A 198 0.63 -5.99 12.78
C LEU A 198 1.23 -7.37 12.44
N ARG A 199 2.25 -7.41 11.59
CA ARG A 199 2.85 -8.69 11.24
C ARG A 199 3.60 -9.28 12.46
N THR A 200 3.31 -10.55 12.74
CA THR A 200 3.97 -11.32 13.83
C THR A 200 5.03 -12.29 13.33
N THR A 201 5.11 -12.48 12.01
CA THR A 201 6.03 -13.42 11.36
C THR A 201 6.65 -12.79 10.12
N GLU A 202 7.78 -13.34 9.65
CA GLU A 202 8.43 -12.95 8.39
C GLU A 202 7.62 -13.29 7.12
N SER A 203 6.34 -13.57 7.27
CA SER A 203 5.45 -13.90 6.17
C SER A 203 5.21 -12.66 5.29
N ASP A 204 5.58 -12.75 4.01
CA ASP A 204 5.35 -11.72 2.99
C ASP A 204 3.86 -11.40 2.77
N ASN A 205 2.96 -12.18 3.39
CA ASN A 205 1.52 -12.06 3.17
C ASN A 205 0.89 -10.87 3.89
N PHE A 206 1.58 -10.29 4.90
CA PHE A 206 1.06 -9.14 5.65
C PHE A 206 1.82 -7.87 5.26
N SER A 207 1.40 -7.29 4.17
CA SER A 207 2.00 -6.08 3.65
C SER A 207 0.95 -5.15 3.05
N ASN A 208 1.26 -3.87 3.07
CA ASN A 208 0.50 -2.84 2.40
C ASN A 208 1.17 -2.42 1.10
N VAL A 209 0.38 -1.94 0.16
CA VAL A 209 0.84 -1.35 -1.10
C VAL A 209 0.26 0.05 -1.19
N VAL A 210 1.13 1.03 -1.38
CA VAL A 210 0.73 2.43 -1.52
C VAL A 210 0.98 2.91 -2.95
N PHE A 211 0.02 3.67 -3.46
CA PHE A 211 0.08 4.33 -4.76
C PHE A 211 0.02 5.84 -4.59
N HIS A 212 0.83 6.54 -5.38
CA HIS A 212 0.68 7.96 -5.52
C HIS A 212 -0.60 8.30 -6.28
N LYS A 213 -1.23 9.42 -5.91
CA LYS A 213 -2.44 9.94 -6.53
C LYS A 213 -2.38 9.95 -8.06
N ASN A 214 -1.27 10.37 -8.64
CA ASN A 214 -1.13 10.50 -10.09
C ASN A 214 -1.34 9.17 -10.84
N PHE A 215 -0.87 8.05 -10.29
CA PHE A 215 -1.08 6.73 -10.88
C PHE A 215 -2.54 6.29 -10.81
N VAL A 216 -3.23 6.63 -9.71
CA VAL A 216 -4.67 6.37 -9.56
C VAL A 216 -5.47 7.21 -10.54
N ASP A 217 -5.19 8.51 -10.62
CA ASP A 217 -5.90 9.46 -11.49
C ASP A 217 -5.68 9.19 -12.99
N SER A 218 -4.50 8.68 -13.37
CA SER A 218 -4.22 8.25 -14.74
C SER A 218 -4.97 6.97 -15.14
N GLY A 219 -5.62 6.31 -14.17
CA GLY A 219 -6.36 5.08 -14.38
C GLY A 219 -5.50 3.83 -14.45
N GLY A 220 -4.25 3.89 -13.97
CA GLY A 220 -3.35 2.74 -13.86
C GLY A 220 -3.89 1.65 -12.93
N ILE A 221 -4.66 2.06 -11.92
CA ILE A 221 -5.44 1.17 -11.05
C ILE A 221 -6.85 1.74 -10.91
N LYS A 222 -7.88 0.88 -10.90
CA LYS A 222 -9.28 1.29 -10.79
C LYS A 222 -10.05 0.43 -9.82
N LEU A 223 -11.01 1.02 -9.11
CA LEU A 223 -11.97 0.29 -8.30
C LEU A 223 -12.78 -0.63 -9.23
N SER A 224 -12.70 -1.94 -9.03
CA SER A 224 -13.37 -2.96 -9.86
C SER A 224 -14.55 -3.60 -9.17
N GLN A 225 -14.48 -3.72 -7.83
CA GLN A 225 -15.54 -4.29 -7.00
C GLN A 225 -15.59 -3.52 -5.68
N TRP A 226 -16.77 -3.48 -5.06
CA TRP A 226 -16.95 -2.91 -3.73
C TRP A 226 -17.93 -3.77 -2.93
N TYR A 227 -17.68 -3.85 -1.63
CA TYR A 227 -18.34 -4.77 -0.72
C TYR A 227 -18.85 -4.04 0.51
N HIS A 228 -20.07 -4.38 0.91
CA HIS A 228 -20.57 -4.18 2.25
C HIS A 228 -20.53 -5.52 2.98
N LEU A 229 -19.68 -5.61 3.96
CA LEU A 229 -19.45 -6.79 4.77
C LEU A 229 -19.89 -6.49 6.22
N GLU A 230 -20.29 -7.53 6.93
CA GLU A 230 -20.63 -7.44 8.35
C GLU A 230 -19.97 -8.58 9.12
N VAL A 231 -19.46 -8.29 10.30
CA VAL A 231 -18.97 -9.33 11.21
C VAL A 231 -20.18 -10.03 11.83
N SER A 232 -20.44 -11.27 11.40
CA SER A 232 -21.56 -12.08 11.89
C SER A 232 -21.21 -12.86 13.17
N GLU A 233 -19.93 -13.22 13.33
CA GLU A 233 -19.43 -13.90 14.53
C GLU A 233 -18.05 -13.30 14.89
N ALA A 234 -17.80 -13.12 16.17
CA ALA A 234 -16.51 -12.65 16.68
C ALA A 234 -16.14 -13.37 17.99
N GLY A 235 -14.95 -13.93 18.02
CA GLY A 235 -14.32 -14.54 19.19
C GLY A 235 -12.90 -14.01 19.37
N GLU A 236 -12.21 -14.49 20.39
CA GLU A 236 -10.83 -14.06 20.68
C GLU A 236 -9.85 -14.42 19.55
N THR A 237 -10.06 -15.56 18.90
CA THR A 237 -9.16 -16.13 17.89
C THR A 237 -9.79 -16.30 16.51
N SER A 238 -11.08 -16.04 16.35
CA SER A 238 -11.75 -16.16 15.06
C SER A 238 -12.85 -15.14 14.88
N CYS A 239 -13.08 -14.74 13.63
CA CYS A 239 -14.26 -13.98 13.25
C CYS A 239 -14.82 -14.49 11.92
N VAL A 240 -16.12 -14.31 11.72
CA VAL A 240 -16.80 -14.61 10.47
C VAL A 240 -17.32 -13.30 9.90
N VAL A 241 -17.01 -13.07 8.64
CA VAL A 241 -17.45 -11.89 7.90
C VAL A 241 -18.42 -12.34 6.80
N GLU A 242 -19.59 -11.76 6.77
CA GLU A 242 -20.65 -12.05 5.78
C GLU A 242 -20.77 -10.91 4.76
N THR A 243 -20.91 -11.27 3.49
CA THR A 243 -21.18 -10.28 2.44
C THR A 243 -22.67 -9.94 2.40
N LYS A 244 -23.02 -8.71 2.75
CA LYS A 244 -24.40 -8.21 2.71
C LYS A 244 -24.78 -7.71 1.31
N SER A 245 -23.91 -6.93 0.70
CA SER A 245 -24.10 -6.45 -0.67
C SER A 245 -22.76 -6.20 -1.36
N LEU A 246 -22.77 -6.19 -2.68
CA LEU A 246 -21.59 -5.90 -3.49
C LEU A 246 -21.97 -5.17 -4.79
N GLY A 247 -20.99 -4.61 -5.46
CA GLY A 247 -21.14 -4.03 -6.77
C GLY A 247 -19.87 -4.16 -7.61
N PHE A 248 -20.01 -3.96 -8.90
CA PHE A 248 -18.94 -4.08 -9.89
C PHE A 248 -18.84 -2.84 -10.75
N GLN A 249 -17.62 -2.51 -11.17
CA GLN A 249 -17.38 -1.53 -12.22
C GLN A 249 -17.76 -2.11 -13.59
N SER A 250 -19.05 -2.08 -13.90
CA SER A 250 -19.61 -2.39 -15.22
C SER A 250 -20.51 -1.23 -15.65
N ARG A 251 -21.04 -1.25 -16.88
CA ARG A 251 -22.06 -0.26 -17.29
C ARG A 251 -23.28 -0.21 -16.37
N GLU A 252 -23.54 -1.31 -15.66
CA GLU A 252 -24.66 -1.44 -14.71
C GLU A 252 -24.25 -1.14 -13.26
N GLY A 253 -22.95 -1.08 -12.95
CA GLY A 253 -22.42 -0.91 -11.60
C GLY A 253 -22.17 0.53 -11.17
N VAL A 254 -22.18 1.48 -12.12
CA VAL A 254 -22.11 2.91 -11.85
C VAL A 254 -23.28 3.56 -12.56
N SER A 255 -24.14 4.26 -11.83
CA SER A 255 -25.28 4.95 -12.40
C SER A 255 -24.83 6.17 -13.25
N ASP A 256 -25.72 6.70 -14.09
CA ASP A 256 -25.41 7.83 -14.97
C ASP A 256 -24.96 9.08 -14.22
N ASP A 257 -25.34 9.25 -12.95
CA ASP A 257 -24.90 10.32 -12.05
C ASP A 257 -23.58 10.02 -11.31
N GLY A 258 -22.92 8.89 -11.63
CA GLY A 258 -21.63 8.49 -11.07
C GLY A 258 -21.71 7.77 -9.73
N ASN A 259 -22.92 7.44 -9.23
CA ASN A 259 -23.08 6.71 -7.98
C ASN A 259 -22.83 5.21 -8.19
N LEU A 260 -22.31 4.56 -7.13
CA LEU A 260 -22.12 3.11 -7.11
C LEU A 260 -23.47 2.38 -6.96
N VAL A 261 -23.69 1.38 -7.78
CA VAL A 261 -24.87 0.52 -7.71
C VAL A 261 -24.55 -0.70 -6.87
N TRP A 262 -25.41 -0.97 -5.89
CA TRP A 262 -25.28 -2.10 -4.96
C TRP A 262 -26.27 -3.20 -5.32
N SER A 263 -25.84 -4.46 -5.25
CA SER A 263 -26.68 -5.64 -5.49
C SER A 263 -26.67 -6.56 -4.27
N GLU A 264 -27.84 -6.97 -3.83
CA GLU A 264 -28.04 -7.93 -2.74
C GLU A 264 -28.32 -9.35 -3.27
N GLY A 265 -28.36 -9.52 -4.58
CA GLY A 265 -28.75 -10.79 -5.21
C GLY A 265 -27.57 -11.65 -5.70
N PRO A 266 -27.81 -12.94 -6.02
CA PRO A 266 -26.78 -13.92 -6.38
C PRO A 266 -26.13 -13.71 -7.77
N ARG A 267 -26.36 -12.60 -8.44
CA ARG A 267 -25.85 -12.33 -9.80
C ARG A 267 -24.45 -11.76 -9.78
N SER A 268 -23.46 -12.60 -9.55
CA SER A 268 -22.10 -12.12 -9.67
C SER A 268 -21.12 -13.21 -10.09
N SER A 269 -21.19 -13.62 -11.35
CA SER A 269 -20.04 -14.24 -11.98
C SER A 269 -18.86 -13.28 -11.92
N GLY A 270 -17.79 -13.65 -11.22
CA GLY A 270 -16.57 -12.82 -11.07
C GLY A 270 -16.42 -12.09 -9.73
N ALA A 271 -17.34 -12.19 -8.78
CA ALA A 271 -17.15 -11.73 -7.41
C ALA A 271 -16.06 -12.57 -6.70
N ILE A 272 -15.14 -11.92 -6.00
CA ILE A 272 -14.18 -12.63 -5.15
C ILE A 272 -14.91 -13.25 -3.96
N ILE A 273 -15.87 -12.53 -3.38
CA ILE A 273 -16.74 -13.04 -2.30
C ILE A 273 -18.18 -12.83 -2.74
N PRO A 274 -18.94 -13.91 -3.08
CA PRO A 274 -20.33 -13.79 -3.50
C PRO A 274 -21.25 -13.20 -2.42
N PRO A 275 -22.40 -12.60 -2.78
CA PRO A 275 -23.41 -12.17 -1.80
C PRO A 275 -23.91 -13.33 -0.96
N GLY A 276 -24.10 -13.09 0.33
CA GLY A 276 -24.50 -14.11 1.30
C GLY A 276 -23.43 -15.13 1.65
N ALA A 277 -22.25 -15.08 1.00
CA ALA A 277 -21.13 -15.91 1.39
C ALA A 277 -20.50 -15.39 2.69
N THR A 278 -19.99 -16.33 3.47
CA THR A 278 -19.24 -16.06 4.69
C THR A 278 -17.77 -16.41 4.51
N VAL A 279 -16.89 -15.58 5.04
CA VAL A 279 -15.46 -15.85 5.11
C VAL A 279 -15.06 -15.90 6.56
N LYS A 280 -14.51 -17.04 6.96
CA LYS A 280 -13.96 -17.21 8.30
C LYS A 280 -12.50 -16.79 8.30
N PHE A 281 -12.14 -15.99 9.30
CA PHE A 281 -10.78 -15.56 9.58
C PHE A 281 -10.35 -16.12 10.93
N THR A 282 -9.14 -16.65 11.00
CA THR A 282 -8.50 -17.06 12.24
C THR A 282 -7.41 -16.09 12.60
N LYS A 283 -7.32 -15.73 13.89
CA LYS A 283 -6.32 -14.79 14.40
C LYS A 283 -4.98 -15.51 14.56
N ASN A 284 -3.93 -14.96 13.96
CA ASN A 284 -2.56 -15.37 14.15
C ASN A 284 -1.74 -14.15 14.63
N GLY A 285 -1.48 -14.09 15.93
CA GLY A 285 -1.00 -12.87 16.57
C GLY A 285 -2.03 -11.74 16.43
N GLU A 286 -1.63 -10.61 15.87
CA GLU A 286 -2.51 -9.47 15.62
C GLU A 286 -3.22 -9.52 14.24
N ASN A 287 -2.92 -10.53 13.41
CA ASN A 287 -3.42 -10.59 12.04
C ASN A 287 -4.59 -11.54 11.88
N TRP A 288 -5.57 -11.16 11.06
CA TRP A 288 -6.65 -12.01 10.61
C TRP A 288 -6.28 -12.70 9.30
N ILE A 289 -6.27 -14.04 9.32
CA ILE A 289 -5.95 -14.87 8.16
C ILE A 289 -7.23 -15.57 7.72
N PRO A 290 -7.65 -15.47 6.45
CA PRO A 290 -8.79 -16.22 5.96
C PRO A 290 -8.45 -17.72 6.00
N ASP A 291 -9.39 -18.55 6.50
CA ASP A 291 -9.23 -19.99 6.59
C ASP A 291 -9.17 -20.67 5.20
N GLN A 292 -9.67 -19.98 4.18
CA GLN A 292 -9.59 -20.39 2.78
C GLN A 292 -9.11 -19.23 1.88
N PRO A 293 -8.34 -19.51 0.82
CA PRO A 293 -8.00 -18.48 -0.15
C PRO A 293 -9.26 -17.83 -0.73
N LEU A 294 -9.32 -16.50 -0.75
CA LEU A 294 -10.49 -15.76 -1.26
C LEU A 294 -10.74 -16.01 -2.75
N GLU A 295 -9.71 -16.42 -3.50
CA GLU A 295 -9.81 -16.78 -4.93
C GLU A 295 -10.69 -18.01 -5.20
N THR A 296 -10.98 -18.83 -4.18
CA THR A 296 -11.80 -20.05 -4.34
C THR A 296 -13.31 -19.78 -4.38
N PHE A 297 -13.73 -18.53 -4.16
CA PHE A 297 -15.14 -18.11 -4.25
C PHE A 297 -15.54 -17.66 -5.66
N SER A 298 -14.68 -17.80 -6.67
CA SER A 298 -14.95 -17.42 -8.06
C SER A 298 -15.66 -18.52 -8.84
#